data_dc4e94d86b5b0cdb6d7d599e8176d8e0
#
_entry.id   dc4e94d86b5b0cdb6d7d599e8176d8e0
#
_cell.length_a   1.000
_cell.length_b   1.000
_cell.length_c   1.000
_cell.angle_alpha   90.00
_cell.angle_beta   90.00
_cell.angle_gamma   90.00
#
_symmetry.space_group_name_H-M   'P 1'
#
loop_
_entity.id
_entity.type
_entity.pdbx_description
1 polymer ?
#
loop_
_entity_poly.entity_id
_entity_poly.type
_entity_poly.pdbx_seq_one_letter_code
_entity_poly.pdbx_strand_id
1 'polypeptide(L)'
;DLIVAANVIHATRHIGRTLDNLRPLLKPGGRLLMREITQPMRLFDFVFGPLVLPLQDLDAREGELFLTTAQWQQQCRHAGFSKVAWLPQDGSPTAGMSEHIILATLPGQAVQNTDGYQNPCWGRR
;
A
#
# COMPACT_ATOMS: atom_id res chain seq x y z
N ASP A 1 3.07 -6.63 12.31
CA ASP A 1 4.33 -6.11 11.77
C ASP A 1 4.09 -5.01 10.73
N LEU A 2 5.15 -4.28 10.38
CA LEU A 2 5.10 -3.09 9.55
C LEU A 2 6.32 -3.06 8.63
N ILE A 3 6.08 -2.84 7.33
CA ILE A 3 7.11 -2.43 6.38
C ILE A 3 6.93 -0.95 6.09
N VAL A 4 8.03 -0.20 6.05
CA VAL A 4 8.03 1.23 5.70
C VAL A 4 8.84 1.45 4.44
N ALA A 5 8.29 2.15 3.48
CA ALA A 5 8.93 2.52 2.22
C ALA A 5 8.68 4.01 1.91
N ALA A 6 9.75 4.78 1.71
CA ALA A 6 9.64 6.20 1.45
C ALA A 6 10.26 6.55 0.09
N ASN A 7 9.44 6.96 -0.87
CA ASN A 7 9.83 7.33 -2.23
C ASN A 7 10.73 6.28 -2.92
N VAL A 8 10.34 5.01 -2.82
CA VAL A 8 11.14 3.88 -3.31
C VAL A 8 10.36 3.01 -4.28
N ILE A 9 9.08 2.73 -3.99
CA ILE A 9 8.34 1.72 -4.76
C ILE A 9 8.05 2.21 -6.17
N HIS A 10 7.76 3.50 -6.35
CA HIS A 10 7.58 4.06 -7.70
C HIS A 10 8.83 3.93 -8.59
N ALA A 11 10.02 3.87 -8.00
CA ALA A 11 11.29 3.75 -8.75
C ALA A 11 11.61 2.29 -9.14
N THR A 12 10.81 1.32 -8.72
CA THR A 12 11.00 -0.09 -9.09
C THR A 12 10.51 -0.35 -10.52
N ARG A 13 11.07 -1.35 -11.18
CA ARG A 13 10.71 -1.70 -12.56
C ARG A 13 9.24 -2.08 -12.71
N HIS A 14 8.74 -2.87 -11.76
CA HIS A 14 7.38 -3.41 -11.75
C HIS A 14 6.76 -3.23 -10.37
N ILE A 15 5.87 -2.27 -10.23
CA ILE A 15 5.21 -1.94 -8.95
C ILE A 15 4.43 -3.15 -8.42
N GLY A 16 3.61 -3.78 -9.26
CA GLY A 16 2.82 -4.95 -8.86
C GLY A 16 3.70 -6.07 -8.33
N ARG A 17 4.76 -6.44 -9.06
CA ARG A 17 5.72 -7.48 -8.61
C ARG A 17 6.44 -7.10 -7.32
N THR A 18 6.74 -5.82 -7.14
CA THR A 18 7.35 -5.34 -5.89
C THR A 18 6.40 -5.53 -4.72
N LEU A 19 5.13 -5.16 -4.87
CA LEU A 19 4.10 -5.37 -3.85
C LEU A 19 3.86 -6.86 -3.56
N ASP A 20 3.83 -7.70 -4.61
CA ASP A 20 3.72 -9.16 -4.46
C ASP A 20 4.90 -9.76 -3.69
N ASN A 21 6.12 -9.23 -3.88
CA ASN A 21 7.30 -9.66 -3.14
C ASN A 21 7.31 -9.17 -1.68
N LEU A 22 6.73 -8.01 -1.40
CA LEU A 22 6.62 -7.48 -0.04
C LEU A 22 5.54 -8.18 0.79
N ARG A 23 4.47 -8.62 0.14
CA ARG A 23 3.34 -9.26 0.82
C ARG A 23 3.74 -10.46 1.69
N PRO A 24 4.53 -11.45 1.23
CA PRO A 24 4.89 -12.62 2.03
C PRO A 24 5.80 -12.30 3.22
N LEU A 25 6.40 -11.11 3.27
CA LEU A 25 7.20 -10.65 4.40
C LEU A 25 6.33 -10.14 5.57
N LEU A 26 5.05 -9.91 5.33
CA LEU A 26 4.09 -9.45 6.31
C LEU A 26 3.23 -10.61 6.83
N LYS A 27 3.00 -10.64 8.13
CA LYS A 27 2.03 -11.54 8.77
C LYS A 27 0.59 -11.13 8.41
N PRO A 28 -0.40 -12.01 8.58
CA PRO A 28 -1.81 -11.63 8.49
C PRO A 28 -2.11 -10.40 9.35
N GLY A 29 -2.79 -9.40 8.81
CA GLY A 29 -3.02 -8.10 9.45
C GLY A 29 -1.81 -7.17 9.44
N GLY A 30 -0.69 -7.58 8.85
CA GLY A 30 0.50 -6.73 8.68
C GLY A 30 0.24 -5.53 7.77
N ARG A 31 1.10 -4.53 7.87
CA ARG A 31 0.91 -3.22 7.24
C ARG A 31 2.10 -2.81 6.41
N LEU A 32 1.82 -2.19 5.27
CA LEU A 32 2.80 -1.50 4.44
C LEU A 32 2.48 0.00 4.50
N LEU A 33 3.40 0.78 5.05
CA LEU A 33 3.34 2.24 5.10
C LEU A 33 4.26 2.80 4.02
N MET A 34 3.69 3.51 3.07
CA MET A 34 4.42 4.14 1.97
C MET A 34 4.30 5.66 2.06
N ARG A 35 5.38 6.37 1.74
CA ARG A 35 5.36 7.78 1.37
C ARG A 35 5.73 7.85 -0.10
N GLU A 36 4.83 8.34 -0.94
CA GLU A 36 5.03 8.34 -2.38
C GLU A 36 4.57 9.65 -3.03
N ILE A 37 5.26 10.05 -4.09
CA ILE A 37 4.80 11.13 -4.95
C ILE A 37 3.61 10.61 -5.76
N THR A 38 2.52 11.36 -5.76
CA THR A 38 1.25 10.92 -6.36
C THR A 38 0.68 11.91 -7.38
N GLN A 39 1.43 12.96 -7.67
CA GLN A 39 1.09 13.95 -8.69
C GLN A 39 2.31 14.22 -9.57
N PRO A 40 2.11 14.54 -10.85
CA PRO A 40 3.19 14.91 -11.72
C PRO A 40 3.98 16.10 -11.16
N MET A 41 5.30 15.96 -11.10
CA MET A 41 6.22 17.02 -10.69
C MET A 41 7.16 17.34 -11.85
N ARG A 42 6.83 18.35 -12.65
CA ARG A 42 7.59 18.72 -13.85
C ARG A 42 9.09 18.89 -13.62
N LEU A 43 9.47 19.47 -12.46
CA LEU A 43 10.88 19.63 -12.11
C LEU A 43 11.56 18.29 -11.86
N PHE A 44 10.85 17.37 -11.19
CA PHE A 44 11.35 16.01 -10.95
C PHE A 44 11.48 15.23 -12.26
N ASP A 45 10.48 15.31 -13.13
CA ASP A 45 10.49 14.66 -14.44
C ASP A 45 11.65 15.17 -15.30
N PHE A 46 11.93 16.47 -15.27
CA PHE A 46 13.05 17.05 -16.00
C PHE A 46 14.41 16.59 -15.49
N VAL A 47 14.59 16.50 -14.16
CA VAL A 47 15.88 16.15 -13.54
C VAL A 47 16.11 14.64 -13.52
N PHE A 48 15.11 13.87 -13.13
CA PHE A 48 15.22 12.44 -12.88
C PHE A 48 14.60 11.56 -13.98
N GLY A 49 13.72 12.11 -14.81
CA GLY A 49 13.11 11.39 -15.92
C GLY A 49 14.11 10.62 -16.77
N PRO A 50 15.21 11.24 -17.23
CA PRO A 50 16.22 10.55 -18.04
C PRO A 50 16.92 9.39 -17.32
N LEU A 51 16.95 9.38 -15.99
CA LEU A 51 17.57 8.33 -15.16
C LEU A 51 16.62 7.16 -14.91
N VAL A 52 15.32 7.42 -14.97
CA VAL A 52 14.28 6.40 -14.67
C VAL A 52 13.74 5.76 -15.95
N LEU A 53 13.89 6.43 -17.08
CA LEU A 53 13.45 5.92 -18.40
C LEU A 53 14.42 4.85 -18.97
N PRO A 54 13.94 3.86 -19.73
CA PRO A 54 12.53 3.61 -20.05
C PRO A 54 11.76 3.01 -18.88
N LEU A 55 10.57 3.55 -18.62
CA LEU A 55 9.64 2.98 -17.65
C LEU A 55 9.22 1.59 -18.10
N GLN A 56 9.21 0.67 -17.16
CA GLN A 56 8.60 -0.64 -17.31
C GLN A 56 7.30 -0.65 -16.48
N ASP A 57 6.40 -1.58 -16.76
CA ASP A 57 5.10 -1.63 -16.09
C ASP A 57 4.16 -0.47 -16.52
N LEU A 58 4.15 -0.21 -17.83
CA LEU A 58 3.37 0.89 -18.40
C LEU A 58 1.86 0.75 -18.14
N ASP A 59 1.35 -0.48 -18.03
CA ASP A 59 -0.06 -0.74 -17.74
C ASP A 59 -0.48 -0.19 -16.37
N ALA A 60 0.40 -0.32 -15.37
CA ALA A 60 0.13 0.21 -14.03
C ALA A 60 0.30 1.74 -13.95
N ARG A 61 1.14 2.30 -14.82
CA ARG A 61 1.54 3.71 -14.78
C ARG A 61 0.79 4.60 -15.78
N GLU A 62 0.09 3.99 -16.74
CA GLU A 62 -0.61 4.72 -17.81
C GLU A 62 0.29 5.74 -18.55
N GLY A 63 1.59 5.45 -18.62
CA GLY A 63 2.60 6.32 -19.24
C GLY A 63 3.18 7.41 -18.33
N GLU A 64 2.69 7.54 -17.10
CA GLU A 64 3.19 8.51 -16.12
C GLU A 64 4.24 7.90 -15.18
N LEU A 65 5.15 8.74 -14.68
CA LEU A 65 6.19 8.30 -13.75
C LEU A 65 5.59 7.93 -12.38
N PHE A 66 4.64 8.71 -11.93
CA PHE A 66 4.03 8.58 -10.60
C PHE A 66 2.58 8.10 -10.70
N LEU A 67 2.21 7.21 -9.79
CA LEU A 67 0.84 6.73 -9.65
C LEU A 67 0.03 7.70 -8.79
N THR A 68 -1.19 7.96 -9.20
CA THR A 68 -2.18 8.65 -8.37
C THR A 68 -2.56 7.79 -7.14
N THR A 69 -3.18 8.40 -6.13
CA THR A 69 -3.70 7.66 -4.95
C THR A 69 -4.67 6.55 -5.35
N ALA A 70 -5.51 6.79 -6.36
CA ALA A 70 -6.45 5.78 -6.88
C ALA A 70 -5.72 4.58 -7.53
N GLN A 71 -4.69 4.84 -8.33
CA GLN A 71 -3.86 3.79 -8.93
C GLN A 71 -3.09 3.02 -7.87
N TRP A 72 -2.53 3.68 -6.85
CA TRP A 72 -1.91 3.02 -5.70
C TRP A 72 -2.90 2.10 -4.97
N GLN A 73 -4.12 2.58 -4.73
CA GLN A 73 -5.17 1.77 -4.13
C GLN A 73 -5.45 0.52 -4.94
N GLN A 74 -5.55 0.65 -6.27
CA GLN A 74 -5.78 -0.46 -7.17
C GLN A 74 -4.62 -1.47 -7.13
N GLN A 75 -3.37 -1.02 -7.24
CA GLN A 75 -2.18 -1.88 -7.19
C GLN A 75 -2.07 -2.63 -5.85
N CYS A 76 -2.30 -1.95 -4.73
CA CYS A 76 -2.32 -2.59 -3.42
C CYS A 76 -3.42 -3.65 -3.31
N ARG A 77 -4.62 -3.38 -3.84
CA ARG A 77 -5.72 -4.36 -3.85
C ARG A 77 -5.39 -5.58 -4.70
N HIS A 78 -4.82 -5.39 -5.88
CA HIS A 78 -4.37 -6.50 -6.74
C HIS A 78 -3.31 -7.35 -6.05
N ALA A 79 -2.40 -6.74 -5.30
CA ALA A 79 -1.41 -7.46 -4.49
C ALA A 79 -1.99 -8.11 -3.22
N GLY A 80 -3.31 -8.01 -2.97
CA GLY A 80 -4.01 -8.71 -1.88
C GLY A 80 -4.12 -7.94 -0.57
N PHE A 81 -3.83 -6.63 -0.56
CA PHE A 81 -4.13 -5.79 0.60
C PHE A 81 -5.63 -5.49 0.65
N SER A 82 -6.25 -5.70 1.82
CA SER A 82 -7.70 -5.58 1.99
C SER A 82 -8.15 -4.14 2.28
N LYS A 83 -7.30 -3.34 2.91
CA LYS A 83 -7.58 -1.94 3.27
C LYS A 83 -6.44 -1.06 2.79
N VAL A 84 -6.79 0.06 2.15
CA VAL A 84 -5.83 1.08 1.72
C VAL A 84 -6.39 2.43 2.10
N ALA A 85 -5.61 3.21 2.84
CA ALA A 85 -5.94 4.57 3.25
C ALA A 85 -4.75 5.48 2.92
N TRP A 86 -4.99 6.77 2.74
CA TRP A 86 -3.94 7.75 2.49
C TRP A 86 -4.20 9.08 3.19
N LEU A 87 -3.13 9.81 3.41
CA LEU A 87 -3.13 11.18 3.93
C LEU A 87 -2.18 12.04 3.06
N PRO A 88 -2.54 13.31 2.77
CA PRO A 88 -3.81 13.96 3.09
C PRO A 88 -4.98 13.33 2.34
N GLN A 89 -6.19 13.42 2.89
CA GLN A 89 -7.39 12.96 2.20
C GLN A 89 -7.86 13.99 1.18
N ASP A 90 -8.56 13.50 0.15
CA ASP A 90 -9.19 14.34 -0.87
C ASP A 90 -10.13 15.36 -0.20
N GLY A 91 -10.07 16.61 -0.66
CA GLY A 91 -10.87 17.71 -0.08
C GLY A 91 -10.31 18.34 1.19
N SER A 92 -9.20 17.81 1.76
CA SER A 92 -8.49 18.49 2.86
C SER A 92 -7.75 19.73 2.35
N PRO A 93 -7.45 20.73 3.22
CA PRO A 93 -6.65 21.91 2.82
C PRO A 93 -5.28 21.56 2.24
N THR A 94 -4.77 20.38 2.56
CA THR A 94 -3.47 19.87 2.11
C THR A 94 -3.58 18.88 0.95
N ALA A 95 -4.76 18.67 0.38
CA ALA A 95 -4.98 17.73 -0.73
C ALA A 95 -4.16 18.06 -1.99
N GLY A 96 -3.71 19.32 -2.14
CA GLY A 96 -2.83 19.73 -3.25
C GLY A 96 -1.35 19.37 -3.06
N MET A 97 -0.98 18.68 -1.99
CA MET A 97 0.40 18.20 -1.80
C MET A 97 0.70 17.10 -2.81
N SER A 98 1.89 17.17 -3.40
CA SER A 98 2.34 16.20 -4.41
C SER A 98 2.65 14.82 -3.82
N GLU A 99 2.75 14.70 -2.51
CA GLU A 99 3.11 13.49 -1.79
C GLU A 99 2.00 13.03 -0.86
N HIS A 100 1.83 11.71 -0.79
CA HIS A 100 0.86 11.08 0.12
C HIS A 100 1.54 10.00 0.96
N ILE A 101 1.09 9.87 2.20
CA ILE A 101 1.35 8.71 3.04
C ILE A 101 0.23 7.72 2.79
N ILE A 102 0.58 6.52 2.36
CA ILE A 102 -0.36 5.47 2.00
C ILE A 102 -0.15 4.30 2.96
N LEU A 103 -1.22 3.85 3.60
CA LEU A 103 -1.24 2.71 4.50
C LEU A 103 -2.05 1.57 3.87
N ALA A 104 -1.39 0.50 3.51
CA ALA A 104 -2.01 -0.71 3.01
C ALA A 104 -1.95 -1.81 4.09
N THR A 105 -3.06 -2.51 4.34
CA THR A 105 -3.18 -3.52 5.39
C THR A 105 -3.62 -4.85 4.79
N LEU A 106 -2.92 -5.92 5.13
CA LEU A 106 -3.31 -7.28 4.77
C LEU A 106 -4.56 -7.73 5.53
N PRO A 107 -5.33 -8.67 4.98
CA PRO A 107 -6.40 -9.34 5.74
C PRO A 107 -5.83 -9.93 7.04
N GLY A 108 -6.54 -9.72 8.17
CA GLY A 108 -6.26 -10.43 9.40
C GLY A 108 -6.63 -11.90 9.27
N GLN A 109 -6.10 -12.76 10.13
CA GLN A 109 -6.67 -14.10 10.29
C GLN A 109 -8.13 -13.94 10.76
N ALA A 110 -9.05 -14.66 10.11
CA ALA A 110 -10.37 -14.84 10.69
C ALA A 110 -10.16 -15.45 12.09
N VAL A 111 -10.64 -14.78 13.12
CA VAL A 111 -10.69 -15.37 14.46
C VAL A 111 -11.62 -16.57 14.32
N GLN A 112 -11.06 -17.77 14.27
CA GLN A 112 -11.85 -18.97 14.52
C GLN A 112 -12.28 -18.85 15.96
N ASN A 113 -13.53 -18.43 16.19
CA ASN A 113 -14.18 -18.62 17.47
C ASN A 113 -14.20 -20.12 17.72
N THR A 114 -13.21 -20.61 18.43
CA THR A 114 -13.30 -21.89 19.11
C THR A 114 -14.15 -21.64 20.35
N ASP A 115 -15.43 -21.34 20.15
CA ASP A 115 -16.45 -21.38 21.21
C ASP A 115 -16.70 -22.84 21.58
N GLY A 116 -15.68 -23.44 22.15
CA GLY A 116 -15.69 -24.75 22.80
C GLY A 116 -15.31 -24.64 24.27
N TYR A 117 -15.42 -23.47 24.89
CA TYR A 117 -15.25 -23.35 26.32
C TYR A 117 -16.56 -23.78 26.99
N GLN A 118 -16.77 -25.10 27.14
CA GLN A 118 -17.76 -25.66 28.07
C GLN A 118 -17.32 -25.28 29.48
N ASN A 119 -18.05 -24.36 30.10
CA ASN A 119 -17.92 -24.10 31.53
C ASN A 119 -18.05 -25.42 32.32
N PRO A 120 -17.05 -25.81 33.12
CA PRO A 120 -17.25 -26.89 34.06
C PRO A 120 -18.26 -26.41 35.11
N CYS A 121 -19.42 -27.05 35.14
CA CYS A 121 -20.39 -26.85 36.18
C CYS A 121 -19.75 -27.19 37.55
N TRP A 122 -19.50 -26.18 38.36
CA TRP A 122 -19.24 -26.37 39.78
C TRP A 122 -20.53 -26.84 40.40
N GLY A 123 -20.60 -28.14 40.71
CA GLY A 123 -21.70 -28.73 41.44
C GLY A 123 -21.85 -28.08 42.81
N ARG A 124 -23.06 -27.65 43.10
CA ARG A 124 -23.49 -27.26 44.46
C ARG A 124 -23.49 -28.49 45.35
N ARG A 125 -22.86 -28.40 46.50
CA ARG A 125 -23.21 -29.15 47.70
C ARG A 125 -23.88 -28.20 48.68
#